data_46b7f85a26c9386d07f4b353abcf06ad
#
_entry.id   46b7f85a26c9386d07f4b353abcf06ad
#
_cell.length_a   1.000
_cell.length_b   1.000
_cell.length_c   1.000
_cell.angle_alpha   90.00
_cell.angle_beta   90.00
_cell.angle_gamma   90.00
#
_symmetry.space_group_name_H-M   'P 1'
#
loop_
_entity.id
_entity.type
_entity.pdbx_description
1 polymer ?
#
loop_
_entity_poly.entity_id
_entity_poly.type
_entity_poly.pdbx_seq_one_letter_code
_entity_poly.pdbx_strand_id
1 'polypeptide(L)'
;WGEMQEQEDYYFIHGDNMDEIISGYRTLTGKAQVMPKWAMGYWQSREKYNTRDEVLSTLKGFRNRQIPIDNIVIDWLHWEQDSWGSHEFDLARFPDPKGMVDSIHAMNGRVMISVWPKFYATTEHYKEFDEKGWMYQQAIQDSIRDWVGPGYLGSFYDAYDPEARKLFWNQIQDHYYPLGFDAWWMDASEPNIRDCTDIEYRKDLCGPTALGPSDQYFNAYALVNADAIYNGQRSADPDKRVFLLTRSGFAGLQ
;
A
#
# COMPACT_ATOMS: atom_id res chain seq x y z
N TRP A 1 -4.19 -2.83 -20.62
CA TRP A 1 -4.51 -4.19 -21.01
C TRP A 1 -5.80 -4.62 -20.33
N GLY A 2 -6.81 -4.96 -21.08
CA GLY A 2 -8.06 -5.53 -20.61
C GLY A 2 -8.33 -6.86 -21.31
N GLU A 3 -8.79 -7.87 -20.59
CA GLU A 3 -9.16 -9.17 -21.16
C GLU A 3 -10.64 -9.17 -21.56
N MET A 4 -11.46 -8.46 -20.80
CA MET A 4 -12.87 -8.26 -21.09
C MET A 4 -13.17 -6.75 -21.02
N GLN A 5 -13.78 -6.22 -22.08
CA GLN A 5 -14.17 -4.82 -22.16
C GLN A 5 -15.37 -4.64 -23.08
N GLU A 6 -16.21 -3.68 -22.78
CA GLU A 6 -17.41 -3.37 -23.59
C GLU A 6 -17.10 -2.43 -24.74
N GLN A 7 -16.01 -1.65 -24.63
CA GLN A 7 -15.59 -0.66 -25.61
C GLN A 7 -14.10 -0.39 -25.53
N GLU A 8 -13.53 0.11 -26.62
CA GLU A 8 -12.19 0.71 -26.63
C GLU A 8 -12.34 2.23 -26.63
N ASP A 9 -11.58 2.88 -25.75
CA ASP A 9 -11.48 4.33 -25.67
C ASP A 9 -10.00 4.75 -25.65
N TYR A 10 -9.61 5.60 -26.59
CA TYR A 10 -8.23 6.05 -26.71
C TYR A 10 -8.14 7.51 -27.10
N TYR A 11 -7.02 8.15 -26.74
CA TYR A 11 -6.71 9.53 -27.06
C TYR A 11 -5.45 9.61 -27.91
N PHE A 12 -5.54 10.33 -29.01
CA PHE A 12 -4.37 10.71 -29.79
C PHE A 12 -4.03 12.17 -29.49
N ILE A 13 -2.82 12.40 -28.97
CA ILE A 13 -2.36 13.74 -28.58
C ILE A 13 -1.38 14.23 -29.62
N HIS A 14 -1.75 15.29 -30.32
CA HIS A 14 -0.92 15.97 -31.30
C HIS A 14 -0.26 17.23 -30.68
N GLY A 15 0.97 17.51 -31.10
CA GLY A 15 1.70 18.74 -30.78
C GLY A 15 2.87 18.92 -31.73
N ASP A 16 3.29 20.16 -31.98
CA ASP A 16 4.41 20.49 -32.86
C ASP A 16 5.77 20.19 -32.23
N ASN A 17 5.77 19.96 -30.90
CA ASN A 17 6.96 19.60 -30.14
C ASN A 17 6.58 18.74 -28.92
N MET A 18 7.60 18.19 -28.23
CA MET A 18 7.41 17.30 -27.10
C MET A 18 6.70 17.98 -25.92
N ASP A 19 6.96 19.25 -25.66
CA ASP A 19 6.35 19.96 -24.53
C ASP A 19 4.84 20.12 -24.72
N GLU A 20 4.39 20.35 -25.95
CA GLU A 20 2.97 20.41 -26.28
C GLU A 20 2.28 19.06 -26.11
N ILE A 21 2.93 17.98 -26.56
CA ILE A 21 2.42 16.61 -26.39
C ILE A 21 2.31 16.28 -24.90
N ILE A 22 3.34 16.56 -24.09
CA ILE A 22 3.31 16.37 -22.64
C ILE A 22 2.24 17.22 -21.97
N SER A 23 2.08 18.47 -22.41
CA SER A 23 1.04 19.35 -21.90
C SER A 23 -0.36 18.81 -22.19
N GLY A 24 -0.58 18.31 -23.41
CA GLY A 24 -1.83 17.62 -23.78
C GLY A 24 -2.09 16.37 -22.95
N TYR A 25 -1.08 15.53 -22.75
CA TYR A 25 -1.16 14.37 -21.88
C TYR A 25 -1.57 14.75 -20.45
N ARG A 26 -0.97 15.80 -19.90
CA ARG A 26 -1.27 16.28 -18.54
C ARG A 26 -2.64 16.95 -18.43
N THR A 27 -3.23 17.39 -19.52
CA THR A 27 -4.62 17.85 -19.54
C THR A 27 -5.57 16.68 -19.28
N LEU A 28 -5.24 15.49 -19.77
CA LEU A 28 -6.04 14.28 -19.56
C LEU A 28 -5.77 13.64 -18.19
N THR A 29 -4.52 13.58 -17.77
CA THR A 29 -4.09 12.78 -16.59
C THR A 29 -3.93 13.63 -15.31
N GLY A 30 -4.00 14.93 -15.41
CA GLY A 30 -3.78 15.85 -14.30
C GLY A 30 -2.33 16.34 -14.19
N LYS A 31 -2.10 17.28 -13.28
CA LYS A 31 -0.79 17.86 -13.03
C LYS A 31 0.01 17.01 -12.06
N ALA A 32 1.31 16.81 -12.35
CA ALA A 32 2.22 16.18 -11.39
C ALA A 32 2.33 17.01 -10.11
N GLN A 33 2.31 16.34 -8.99
CA GLN A 33 2.59 16.98 -7.70
C GLN A 33 4.10 17.19 -7.56
N VAL A 34 4.48 18.32 -6.94
CA VAL A 34 5.89 18.54 -6.61
C VAL A 34 6.29 17.58 -5.50
N MET A 35 7.21 16.69 -5.81
CA MET A 35 7.78 15.73 -4.86
C MET A 35 8.46 16.47 -3.70
N PRO A 36 8.33 15.97 -2.45
CA PRO A 36 9.08 16.53 -1.35
C PRO A 36 10.59 16.29 -1.57
N LYS A 37 11.43 17.25 -1.17
CA LYS A 37 12.88 17.17 -1.39
C LYS A 37 13.50 15.90 -0.80
N TRP A 38 13.06 15.46 0.37
CA TRP A 38 13.54 14.24 1.03
C TRP A 38 13.26 12.97 0.22
N ALA A 39 12.20 12.95 -0.62
CA ALA A 39 11.90 11.79 -1.46
C ALA A 39 12.93 11.58 -2.58
N MET A 40 13.69 12.60 -2.93
CA MET A 40 14.76 12.55 -3.94
C MET A 40 16.11 12.08 -3.39
N GLY A 41 16.19 11.84 -2.07
CA GLY A 41 17.38 11.39 -1.39
C GLY A 41 17.51 9.86 -1.31
N TYR A 42 18.42 9.39 -0.45
CA TYR A 42 18.67 7.97 -0.27
C TYR A 42 17.64 7.32 0.66
N TRP A 43 17.08 6.20 0.23
CA TRP A 43 16.14 5.35 0.95
C TRP A 43 16.80 4.06 1.39
N GLN A 44 16.93 3.86 2.69
CA GLN A 44 17.41 2.60 3.24
C GLN A 44 16.23 1.67 3.49
N SER A 45 16.17 0.63 2.71
CA SER A 45 15.21 -0.47 2.86
C SER A 45 15.94 -1.82 2.96
N ARG A 46 15.26 -2.78 3.52
CA ARG A 46 15.62 -4.21 3.50
C ARG A 46 14.32 -5.00 3.61
N GLU A 47 14.37 -6.30 3.33
CA GLU A 47 13.18 -7.16 3.38
C GLU A 47 12.35 -6.93 4.64
N LYS A 48 12.99 -6.90 5.80
CA LYS A 48 12.37 -6.55 7.09
C LYS A 48 13.42 -6.15 8.13
N TYR A 49 13.02 -5.33 9.05
CA TYR A 49 13.71 -5.14 10.32
C TYR A 49 13.02 -5.99 11.37
N ASN A 50 13.80 -6.69 12.19
CA ASN A 50 13.23 -7.58 13.21
C ASN A 50 12.82 -6.83 14.47
N THR A 51 13.48 -5.70 14.75
CA THR A 51 13.24 -4.93 15.98
C THR A 51 13.33 -3.43 15.74
N ARG A 52 12.72 -2.66 16.66
CA ARG A 52 12.91 -1.21 16.77
C ARG A 52 14.39 -0.81 16.81
N ASP A 53 15.20 -1.55 17.58
CA ASP A 53 16.62 -1.23 17.73
C ASP A 53 17.41 -1.42 16.45
N GLU A 54 17.06 -2.40 15.62
CA GLU A 54 17.65 -2.55 14.28
C GLU A 54 17.35 -1.33 13.41
N VAL A 55 16.11 -0.84 13.41
CA VAL A 55 15.72 0.37 12.66
C VAL A 55 16.56 1.56 13.09
N LEU A 56 16.56 1.85 14.40
CA LEU A 56 17.24 3.03 14.95
C LEU A 56 18.76 2.92 14.83
N SER A 57 19.35 1.75 15.06
CA SER A 57 20.80 1.55 14.94
C SER A 57 21.26 1.66 13.48
N THR A 58 20.45 1.23 12.52
CA THR A 58 20.75 1.40 11.10
C THR A 58 20.85 2.88 10.74
N LEU A 59 19.84 3.68 11.08
CA LEU A 59 19.89 5.12 10.80
C LEU A 59 21.04 5.83 11.53
N LYS A 60 21.25 5.51 12.82
CA LYS A 60 22.41 6.00 13.58
C LYS A 60 23.74 5.63 12.92
N GLY A 61 23.84 4.43 12.37
CA GLY A 61 25.03 3.96 11.67
C GLY A 61 25.40 4.83 10.47
N PHE A 62 24.43 5.29 9.67
CA PHE A 62 24.64 6.25 8.60
C PHE A 62 25.07 7.61 9.16
N ARG A 63 24.37 8.15 10.16
CA ARG A 63 24.69 9.44 10.78
C ARG A 63 26.10 9.48 11.37
N ASN A 64 26.48 8.44 12.13
CA ASN A 64 27.80 8.35 12.76
C ASN A 64 28.95 8.28 11.75
N ARG A 65 28.68 7.72 10.56
CA ARG A 65 29.66 7.65 9.46
C ARG A 65 29.62 8.86 8.53
N GLN A 66 28.73 9.82 8.82
CA GLN A 66 28.48 10.99 7.98
C GLN A 66 28.08 10.63 6.53
N ILE A 67 27.40 9.47 6.36
CA ILE A 67 26.83 9.06 5.09
C ILE A 67 25.43 9.67 4.97
N PRO A 68 25.14 10.42 3.88
CA PRO A 68 23.83 10.99 3.68
C PRO A 68 22.75 9.91 3.59
N ILE A 69 21.65 10.13 4.29
CA ILE A 69 20.43 9.32 4.22
C ILE A 69 19.24 10.19 4.55
N ASP A 70 18.17 10.04 3.80
CA ASP A 70 16.94 10.82 4.00
C ASP A 70 15.81 9.95 4.56
N ASN A 71 15.72 8.69 4.14
CA ASN A 71 14.58 7.84 4.43
C ASN A 71 14.98 6.46 4.92
N ILE A 72 14.18 5.91 5.85
CA ILE A 72 14.21 4.50 6.23
C ILE A 72 12.84 3.88 6.02
N VAL A 73 12.80 2.62 5.54
CA VAL A 73 11.55 1.92 5.23
C VAL A 73 11.35 0.80 6.24
N ILE A 74 10.21 0.81 6.90
CA ILE A 74 9.72 -0.31 7.70
C ILE A 74 8.83 -1.14 6.78
N ASP A 75 9.38 -2.27 6.34
CA ASP A 75 8.70 -3.17 5.43
C ASP A 75 7.82 -4.17 6.20
N TRP A 76 7.47 -5.30 5.61
CA TRP A 76 6.53 -6.26 6.14
C TRP A 76 6.98 -6.92 7.46
N LEU A 77 6.03 -7.62 8.12
CA LEU A 77 6.23 -8.38 9.36
C LEU A 77 6.71 -7.52 10.56
N HIS A 78 6.25 -6.27 10.66
CA HIS A 78 6.38 -5.48 11.90
C HIS A 78 5.25 -5.81 12.91
N TRP A 79 4.22 -6.50 12.47
CA TRP A 79 3.10 -7.06 13.26
C TRP A 79 3.44 -8.44 13.86
N GLU A 80 2.60 -8.95 14.75
CA GLU A 80 2.69 -10.33 15.22
C GLU A 80 2.47 -11.30 14.05
N GLN A 81 3.17 -12.46 14.07
CA GLN A 81 3.28 -13.35 12.91
C GLN A 81 1.92 -13.78 12.32
N ASP A 82 0.89 -13.92 13.16
CA ASP A 82 -0.47 -14.33 12.79
C ASP A 82 -1.44 -13.16 12.60
N SER A 83 -0.94 -11.92 12.54
CA SER A 83 -1.75 -10.70 12.60
C SER A 83 -1.58 -9.79 11.38
N TRP A 84 -1.32 -10.37 10.21
CA TRP A 84 -1.25 -9.60 8.97
C TRP A 84 -2.56 -8.85 8.71
N GLY A 85 -2.48 -7.53 8.53
CA GLY A 85 -3.63 -6.65 8.34
C GLY A 85 -4.22 -6.06 9.63
N SER A 86 -3.64 -6.36 10.81
CA SER A 86 -4.05 -5.72 12.07
C SER A 86 -3.72 -4.23 12.13
N HIS A 87 -2.81 -3.75 11.29
CA HIS A 87 -2.21 -2.41 11.33
C HIS A 87 -1.61 -2.06 12.70
N GLU A 88 -1.08 -3.06 13.40
CA GLU A 88 -0.45 -2.93 14.71
C GLU A 88 1.00 -3.38 14.66
N PHE A 89 1.78 -2.92 15.62
CA PHE A 89 3.14 -3.39 15.82
C PHE A 89 3.18 -4.53 16.86
N ASP A 90 4.03 -5.51 16.63
CA ASP A 90 4.45 -6.44 17.67
C ASP A 90 5.28 -5.67 18.71
N LEU A 91 4.66 -5.34 19.85
CA LEU A 91 5.27 -4.51 20.88
C LEU A 91 6.45 -5.19 21.59
N ALA A 92 6.59 -6.51 21.51
CA ALA A 92 7.79 -7.20 22.00
C ALA A 92 9.03 -6.88 21.16
N ARG A 93 8.85 -6.73 19.86
CA ARG A 93 9.91 -6.40 18.90
C ARG A 93 10.05 -4.89 18.65
N PHE A 94 8.94 -4.19 18.66
CA PHE A 94 8.85 -2.75 18.39
C PHE A 94 8.16 -2.02 19.56
N PRO A 95 8.78 -2.01 20.76
CA PRO A 95 8.22 -1.25 21.86
C PRO A 95 8.18 0.24 21.52
N ASP A 96 7.09 0.92 21.89
CA ASP A 96 6.88 2.35 21.64
C ASP A 96 7.11 2.75 20.16
N PRO A 97 6.21 2.32 19.23
CA PRO A 97 6.37 2.65 17.81
C PRO A 97 6.35 4.17 17.54
N LYS A 98 5.58 4.92 18.30
CA LYS A 98 5.55 6.39 18.22
C LYS A 98 6.92 6.99 18.56
N GLY A 99 7.52 6.60 19.65
CA GLY A 99 8.87 7.05 20.03
C GLY A 99 9.96 6.60 19.06
N MET A 100 9.75 5.48 18.35
CA MET A 100 10.63 5.08 17.25
C MET A 100 10.57 6.09 16.10
N VAL A 101 9.37 6.44 15.63
CA VAL A 101 9.16 7.43 14.57
C VAL A 101 9.71 8.80 14.98
N ASP A 102 9.42 9.25 16.21
CA ASP A 102 9.94 10.53 16.75
C ASP A 102 11.47 10.54 16.80
N SER A 103 12.10 9.40 17.15
CA SER A 103 13.56 9.25 17.14
C SER A 103 14.16 9.34 15.74
N ILE A 104 13.48 8.78 14.73
CA ILE A 104 13.89 8.91 13.31
C ILE A 104 13.82 10.38 12.88
N HIS A 105 12.72 11.07 13.19
CA HIS A 105 12.55 12.49 12.90
C HIS A 105 13.60 13.36 13.63
N ALA A 106 13.89 13.07 14.90
CA ALA A 106 14.95 13.77 15.66
C ALA A 106 16.35 13.59 15.04
N MET A 107 16.58 12.49 14.34
CA MET A 107 17.80 12.27 13.54
C MET A 107 17.72 12.85 12.12
N ASN A 108 16.72 13.69 11.84
CA ASN A 108 16.50 14.30 10.54
C ASN A 108 16.27 13.25 9.42
N GLY A 109 15.65 12.12 9.76
CA GLY A 109 15.21 11.08 8.83
C GLY A 109 13.72 11.17 8.57
N ARG A 110 13.27 10.54 7.49
CA ARG A 110 11.86 10.27 7.18
C ARG A 110 11.61 8.78 7.22
N VAL A 111 10.37 8.39 7.44
CA VAL A 111 10.04 6.97 7.56
C VAL A 111 8.79 6.63 6.77
N MET A 112 8.93 5.56 5.97
CA MET A 112 7.84 4.92 5.23
C MET A 112 7.48 3.61 5.91
N ILE A 113 6.19 3.28 5.92
CA ILE A 113 5.71 1.99 6.42
C ILE A 113 4.99 1.22 5.31
N SER A 114 5.22 -0.08 5.28
CA SER A 114 4.54 -1.00 4.39
C SER A 114 3.11 -1.23 4.84
N VAL A 115 2.17 -1.10 3.91
CA VAL A 115 0.74 -1.38 4.08
C VAL A 115 0.28 -2.29 2.95
N TRP A 116 -0.43 -3.35 3.31
CA TRP A 116 -0.93 -4.34 2.37
C TRP A 116 -2.46 -4.39 2.40
N PRO A 117 -3.12 -4.60 1.28
CA PRO A 117 -4.57 -4.81 1.26
C PRO A 117 -4.96 -6.26 1.61
N LYS A 118 -4.08 -6.99 2.27
CA LYS A 118 -4.22 -8.40 2.68
C LYS A 118 -4.49 -8.48 4.18
N PHE A 119 -5.41 -9.35 4.56
CA PHE A 119 -5.82 -9.55 5.96
C PHE A 119 -5.88 -11.04 6.29
N TYR A 120 -5.33 -11.42 7.45
CA TYR A 120 -5.57 -12.76 8.00
C TYR A 120 -6.96 -12.83 8.64
N ALA A 121 -7.63 -13.95 8.44
CA ALA A 121 -8.99 -14.19 8.93
C ALA A 121 -9.13 -14.14 10.47
N THR A 122 -8.02 -14.19 11.19
CA THR A 122 -7.94 -14.06 12.64
C THR A 122 -8.04 -12.62 13.14
N THR A 123 -7.72 -11.63 12.29
CA THR A 123 -7.67 -10.22 12.69
C THR A 123 -9.06 -9.60 12.82
N GLU A 124 -9.20 -8.65 13.73
CA GLU A 124 -10.46 -7.90 13.87
C GLU A 124 -10.76 -7.07 12.60
N HIS A 125 -9.74 -6.51 11.96
CA HIS A 125 -9.90 -5.77 10.71
C HIS A 125 -10.46 -6.64 9.57
N TYR A 126 -10.04 -7.93 9.49
CA TYR A 126 -10.65 -8.87 8.55
C TYR A 126 -12.15 -9.02 8.84
N LYS A 127 -12.51 -9.25 10.10
CA LYS A 127 -13.89 -9.48 10.52
C LYS A 127 -14.78 -8.29 10.20
N GLU A 128 -14.29 -7.07 10.40
CA GLU A 128 -15.03 -5.85 10.04
C GLU A 128 -15.39 -5.78 8.55
N PHE A 129 -14.47 -6.18 7.67
CA PHE A 129 -14.74 -6.26 6.23
C PHE A 129 -15.67 -7.43 5.90
N ASP A 130 -15.45 -8.58 6.52
CA ASP A 130 -16.18 -9.81 6.26
C ASP A 130 -17.67 -9.68 6.64
N GLU A 131 -17.97 -9.10 7.79
CA GLU A 131 -19.33 -8.81 8.26
C GLU A 131 -20.14 -7.93 7.29
N LYS A 132 -19.44 -7.12 6.48
CA LYS A 132 -20.04 -6.23 5.46
C LYS A 132 -20.07 -6.86 4.07
N GLY A 133 -19.51 -8.05 3.91
CA GLY A 133 -19.40 -8.72 2.62
C GLY A 133 -18.35 -8.09 1.70
N TRP A 134 -17.35 -7.42 2.25
CA TRP A 134 -16.30 -6.73 1.49
C TRP A 134 -14.98 -7.49 1.42
N MET A 135 -14.93 -8.73 1.94
CA MET A 135 -13.78 -9.62 1.77
C MET A 135 -14.05 -10.62 0.64
N TYR A 136 -13.05 -10.81 -0.22
CA TYR A 136 -13.11 -11.91 -1.18
C TYR A 136 -13.06 -13.26 -0.45
N GLN A 137 -13.97 -14.17 -0.78
CA GLN A 137 -14.21 -15.39 0.00
C GLN A 137 -13.52 -16.62 -0.55
N GLN A 138 -13.18 -16.67 -1.83
CA GLN A 138 -12.73 -17.90 -2.48
C GLN A 138 -11.47 -18.48 -1.83
N ALA A 139 -10.50 -17.62 -1.45
CA ALA A 139 -9.29 -18.08 -0.77
C ALA A 139 -9.55 -18.79 0.58
N ILE A 140 -10.56 -18.30 1.31
CA ILE A 140 -10.95 -18.89 2.59
C ILE A 140 -11.68 -20.22 2.36
N GLN A 141 -12.59 -20.28 1.39
CA GLN A 141 -13.34 -21.48 1.01
C GLN A 141 -12.41 -22.60 0.54
N ASP A 142 -11.41 -22.26 -0.27
CA ASP A 142 -10.39 -23.20 -0.76
C ASP A 142 -9.30 -23.50 0.25
N SER A 143 -9.36 -22.89 1.44
CA SER A 143 -8.37 -23.07 2.51
C SER A 143 -6.94 -22.75 2.05
N ILE A 144 -6.77 -21.72 1.23
CA ILE A 144 -5.48 -21.28 0.72
C ILE A 144 -4.69 -20.63 1.85
N ARG A 145 -3.53 -21.24 2.15
CA ARG A 145 -2.61 -20.74 3.17
C ARG A 145 -1.44 -20.01 2.52
N ASP A 146 -0.99 -18.95 3.15
CA ASP A 146 0.23 -18.26 2.73
C ASP A 146 1.51 -19.02 3.18
N TRP A 147 2.66 -18.40 2.95
CA TRP A 147 3.99 -18.99 3.22
C TRP A 147 4.56 -18.61 4.60
N VAL A 148 3.88 -17.77 5.38
CA VAL A 148 4.40 -17.26 6.65
C VAL A 148 4.14 -18.27 7.76
N GLY A 149 5.19 -18.65 8.50
CA GLY A 149 5.10 -19.60 9.60
C GLY A 149 4.45 -20.94 9.18
N PRO A 150 3.39 -21.36 9.88
CA PRO A 150 2.66 -22.58 9.54
C PRO A 150 1.72 -22.41 8.33
N GLY A 151 1.62 -21.20 7.80
CA GLY A 151 0.64 -20.77 6.80
C GLY A 151 -0.70 -20.36 7.42
N TYR A 152 -1.11 -19.13 7.17
CA TYR A 152 -2.35 -18.55 7.70
C TYR A 152 -3.38 -18.37 6.58
N LEU A 153 -4.66 -18.48 6.93
CA LEU A 153 -5.76 -18.17 6.04
C LEU A 153 -5.95 -16.65 5.99
N GLY A 154 -6.11 -16.13 4.80
CA GLY A 154 -6.31 -14.70 4.61
C GLY A 154 -6.87 -14.40 3.23
N SER A 155 -7.27 -13.16 3.04
CA SER A 155 -7.78 -12.67 1.76
C SER A 155 -7.52 -11.19 1.59
N PHE A 156 -7.98 -10.65 0.46
CA PHE A 156 -7.95 -9.23 0.13
C PHE A 156 -9.35 -8.65 0.25
N TYR A 157 -9.45 -7.37 0.62
CA TYR A 157 -10.73 -6.68 0.60
C TYR A 157 -11.11 -6.23 -0.81
N ASP A 158 -12.39 -6.05 -1.07
CA ASP A 158 -12.88 -5.52 -2.35
C ASP A 158 -12.68 -4.01 -2.43
N ALA A 159 -11.52 -3.60 -2.99
CA ALA A 159 -11.20 -2.20 -3.14
C ALA A 159 -12.10 -1.45 -4.14
N TYR A 160 -12.93 -2.15 -4.90
CA TYR A 160 -13.87 -1.51 -5.83
C TYR A 160 -15.11 -0.96 -5.13
N ASP A 161 -15.42 -1.43 -3.92
CA ASP A 161 -16.45 -0.83 -3.08
C ASP A 161 -15.91 0.45 -2.40
N PRO A 162 -16.55 1.63 -2.58
CA PRO A 162 -16.08 2.88 -2.00
C PRO A 162 -16.15 2.91 -0.46
N GLU A 163 -17.10 2.22 0.16
CA GLU A 163 -17.18 2.14 1.61
C GLU A 163 -16.13 1.19 2.19
N ALA A 164 -15.78 0.13 1.45
CA ALA A 164 -14.64 -0.72 1.80
C ALA A 164 -13.31 0.06 1.76
N ARG A 165 -13.08 0.88 0.74
CA ARG A 165 -11.90 1.78 0.70
C ARG A 165 -11.87 2.73 1.89
N LYS A 166 -13.00 3.29 2.26
CA LYS A 166 -13.11 4.18 3.42
C LYS A 166 -12.80 3.45 4.73
N LEU A 167 -13.28 2.21 4.88
CA LEU A 167 -12.94 1.38 6.04
C LEU A 167 -11.44 1.10 6.08
N PHE A 168 -10.82 0.75 4.96
CA PHE A 168 -9.37 0.53 4.87
C PHE A 168 -8.57 1.74 5.34
N TRP A 169 -8.94 2.93 4.87
CA TRP A 169 -8.30 4.16 5.35
C TRP A 169 -8.55 4.40 6.84
N ASN A 170 -9.76 4.20 7.35
CA ASN A 170 -10.06 4.40 8.76
C ASN A 170 -9.18 3.52 9.67
N GLN A 171 -8.99 2.25 9.31
CA GLN A 171 -8.10 1.35 10.04
C GLN A 171 -6.64 1.86 10.05
N ILE A 172 -6.15 2.36 8.91
CA ILE A 172 -4.82 2.99 8.83
C ILE A 172 -4.77 4.28 9.63
N GLN A 173 -5.80 5.10 9.56
CA GLN A 173 -5.91 6.37 10.27
C GLN A 173 -5.90 6.17 11.79
N ASP A 174 -6.55 5.15 12.28
CA ASP A 174 -6.66 4.90 13.72
C ASP A 174 -5.37 4.29 14.30
N HIS A 175 -4.62 3.51 13.52
CA HIS A 175 -3.48 2.73 14.01
C HIS A 175 -2.12 3.31 13.59
N TYR A 176 -1.91 3.62 12.31
CA TYR A 176 -0.60 4.05 11.81
C TYR A 176 -0.46 5.56 11.66
N TYR A 177 -1.52 6.25 11.24
CA TYR A 177 -1.43 7.67 10.96
C TYR A 177 -1.01 8.51 12.18
N PRO A 178 -1.50 8.22 13.43
CA PRO A 178 -1.10 8.97 14.62
C PRO A 178 0.37 8.77 15.02
N LEU A 179 1.01 7.71 14.52
CA LEU A 179 2.43 7.45 14.78
C LEU A 179 3.34 8.41 14.03
N GLY A 180 2.86 9.05 12.95
CA GLY A 180 3.55 10.13 12.25
C GLY A 180 4.39 9.69 11.05
N PHE A 181 4.06 8.58 10.40
CA PHE A 181 4.72 8.15 9.16
C PHE A 181 4.63 9.21 8.07
N ASP A 182 5.70 9.33 7.28
CA ASP A 182 5.83 10.33 6.22
C ASP A 182 5.32 9.81 4.87
N ALA A 183 5.29 8.50 4.69
CA ALA A 183 4.96 7.84 3.42
C ALA A 183 4.42 6.42 3.63
N TRP A 184 3.73 5.91 2.59
CA TRP A 184 3.10 4.60 2.57
C TRP A 184 3.71 3.74 1.46
N TRP A 185 4.18 2.55 1.79
CA TRP A 185 4.59 1.53 0.84
C TRP A 185 3.42 0.56 0.62
N MET A 186 2.73 0.73 -0.50
CA MET A 186 1.62 -0.13 -0.90
C MET A 186 2.17 -1.35 -1.65
N ASP A 187 2.70 -2.29 -0.88
CA ASP A 187 3.29 -3.49 -1.43
C ASP A 187 2.22 -4.53 -1.78
N ALA A 188 2.54 -5.38 -2.77
CA ALA A 188 1.73 -6.50 -3.24
C ALA A 188 0.23 -6.18 -3.41
N SER A 189 -0.06 -5.02 -4.00
CA SER A 189 -1.41 -4.61 -4.38
C SER A 189 -1.89 -5.28 -5.68
N GLU A 190 -1.18 -6.28 -6.16
CA GLU A 190 -1.62 -7.25 -7.16
C GLU A 190 -2.20 -8.46 -6.41
N PRO A 191 -3.48 -8.54 -6.09
CA PRO A 191 -3.99 -9.51 -5.12
C PRO A 191 -3.47 -10.92 -5.36
N ASN A 192 -2.59 -11.38 -4.47
CA ASN A 192 -1.91 -12.67 -4.60
C ASN A 192 -1.61 -13.25 -3.20
N ILE A 193 -2.27 -14.34 -2.84
CA ILE A 193 -2.07 -14.99 -1.55
C ILE A 193 -0.81 -15.84 -1.56
N ARG A 194 -0.46 -16.41 -2.71
CA ARG A 194 0.77 -17.16 -2.97
C ARG A 194 1.53 -16.53 -4.12
N ASP A 195 2.83 -16.36 -3.98
CA ASP A 195 3.69 -15.69 -4.96
C ASP A 195 3.70 -16.31 -6.37
N CYS A 196 3.33 -17.56 -6.50
CA CYS A 196 3.32 -18.30 -7.75
C CYS A 196 1.91 -18.65 -8.23
N THR A 197 0.89 -17.95 -7.76
CA THR A 197 -0.49 -18.23 -8.17
C THR A 197 -0.69 -17.82 -9.63
N ASP A 198 -1.29 -18.74 -10.42
CA ASP A 198 -1.71 -18.48 -11.79
C ASP A 198 -2.66 -17.28 -11.88
N ILE A 199 -2.60 -16.50 -12.95
CA ILE A 199 -3.37 -15.26 -13.09
C ILE A 199 -4.88 -15.54 -13.12
N GLU A 200 -5.32 -16.61 -13.76
CA GLU A 200 -6.74 -16.98 -13.81
C GLU A 200 -7.25 -17.30 -12.40
N TYR A 201 -6.46 -18.08 -11.66
CA TYR A 201 -6.83 -18.40 -10.30
C TYR A 201 -6.79 -17.17 -9.36
N ARG A 202 -5.89 -16.19 -9.60
CA ARG A 202 -5.93 -14.93 -8.85
C ARG A 202 -7.22 -14.16 -9.10
N LYS A 203 -7.71 -14.16 -10.33
CA LYS A 203 -9.00 -13.53 -10.67
C LYS A 203 -10.15 -14.23 -9.95
N ASP A 204 -10.13 -15.56 -9.88
CA ASP A 204 -11.12 -16.32 -9.11
C ASP A 204 -11.06 -15.99 -7.61
N LEU A 205 -9.85 -15.87 -7.04
CA LEU A 205 -9.67 -15.52 -5.63
C LEU A 205 -10.13 -14.10 -5.28
N CYS A 206 -10.17 -13.19 -6.24
CA CYS A 206 -10.42 -11.76 -6.06
C CYS A 206 -11.68 -11.29 -6.80
N GLY A 207 -12.71 -12.10 -6.79
CA GLY A 207 -13.97 -11.76 -7.44
C GLY A 207 -15.19 -12.53 -6.92
N PRO A 208 -16.38 -12.14 -7.42
CA PRO A 208 -16.63 -10.93 -8.21
C PRO A 208 -16.35 -9.66 -7.39
N THR A 209 -16.02 -8.56 -8.08
CA THR A 209 -15.85 -7.24 -7.45
C THR A 209 -17.20 -6.54 -7.32
N ALA A 210 -17.27 -5.47 -6.53
CA ALA A 210 -18.46 -4.62 -6.43
C ALA A 210 -18.92 -4.02 -7.78
N LEU A 211 -18.03 -3.94 -8.77
CA LEU A 211 -18.34 -3.43 -10.10
C LEU A 211 -18.67 -4.52 -11.13
N GLY A 212 -18.34 -5.79 -10.84
CA GLY A 212 -18.56 -6.90 -11.75
C GLY A 212 -17.45 -7.94 -11.77
N PRO A 213 -17.30 -8.71 -12.86
CA PRO A 213 -16.39 -9.84 -12.92
C PRO A 213 -14.92 -9.42 -12.86
N SER A 214 -14.10 -10.25 -12.26
CA SER A 214 -12.65 -10.02 -12.12
C SER A 214 -11.94 -9.88 -13.47
N ASP A 215 -12.35 -10.61 -14.49
CA ASP A 215 -11.79 -10.51 -15.85
C ASP A 215 -11.82 -9.08 -16.40
N GLN A 216 -12.81 -8.30 -15.98
CA GLN A 216 -12.94 -6.90 -16.40
C GLN A 216 -12.14 -5.94 -15.49
N TYR A 217 -12.08 -6.21 -14.20
CA TYR A 217 -11.62 -5.21 -13.22
C TYR A 217 -10.30 -5.54 -12.53
N PHE A 218 -9.87 -6.81 -12.46
CA PHE A 218 -8.70 -7.24 -11.67
C PHE A 218 -7.45 -6.38 -11.89
N ASN A 219 -7.16 -6.00 -13.14
CA ASN A 219 -5.95 -5.25 -13.48
C ASN A 219 -5.86 -3.86 -12.85
N ALA A 220 -6.99 -3.26 -12.47
CA ALA A 220 -7.03 -1.93 -11.87
C ALA A 220 -7.02 -1.96 -10.33
N TYR A 221 -6.94 -3.13 -9.70
CA TYR A 221 -7.02 -3.26 -8.25
C TYR A 221 -6.02 -2.36 -7.50
N ALA A 222 -4.76 -2.37 -7.91
CA ALA A 222 -3.73 -1.56 -7.26
C ALA A 222 -3.99 -0.06 -7.35
N LEU A 223 -4.56 0.42 -8.47
CA LEU A 223 -4.94 1.82 -8.64
C LEU A 223 -6.07 2.19 -7.67
N VAL A 224 -7.12 1.36 -7.63
CA VAL A 224 -8.30 1.62 -6.79
C VAL A 224 -7.94 1.51 -5.29
N ASN A 225 -7.04 0.58 -4.94
CA ASN A 225 -6.51 0.49 -3.59
C ASN A 225 -5.65 1.71 -3.21
N ALA A 226 -4.87 2.27 -4.16
CA ALA A 226 -4.11 3.50 -3.92
C ALA A 226 -5.04 4.69 -3.62
N ASP A 227 -6.20 4.77 -4.26
CA ASP A 227 -7.21 5.79 -4.00
C ASP A 227 -7.71 5.76 -2.55
N ALA A 228 -7.76 4.60 -1.90
CA ALA A 228 -8.19 4.49 -0.51
C ALA A 228 -7.30 5.33 0.41
N ILE A 229 -5.97 5.19 0.29
CA ILE A 229 -5.02 5.93 1.12
C ILE A 229 -4.91 7.39 0.66
N TYR A 230 -4.82 7.63 -0.65
CA TYR A 230 -4.67 8.99 -1.17
C TYR A 230 -5.86 9.87 -0.77
N ASN A 231 -7.07 9.45 -1.10
CA ASN A 231 -8.28 10.21 -0.80
C ASN A 231 -8.57 10.28 0.70
N GLY A 232 -8.31 9.18 1.41
CA GLY A 232 -8.45 9.13 2.86
C GLY A 232 -7.54 10.12 3.57
N GLN A 233 -6.25 10.11 3.29
CA GLN A 233 -5.31 11.06 3.91
C GLN A 233 -5.60 12.50 3.49
N ARG A 234 -5.93 12.75 2.22
CA ARG A 234 -6.30 14.10 1.75
C ARG A 234 -7.54 14.64 2.45
N SER A 235 -8.48 13.76 2.81
CA SER A 235 -9.67 14.14 3.57
C SER A 235 -9.37 14.42 5.03
N ALA A 236 -8.47 13.63 5.64
CA ALA A 236 -8.08 13.78 7.04
C ALA A 236 -7.13 14.97 7.26
N ASP A 237 -6.22 15.22 6.33
CA ASP A 237 -5.22 16.30 6.40
C ASP A 237 -4.99 16.90 5.01
N PRO A 238 -5.80 17.87 4.59
CA PRO A 238 -5.70 18.49 3.27
C PRO A 238 -4.41 19.28 3.05
N ASP A 239 -3.70 19.68 4.10
CA ASP A 239 -2.46 20.45 4.00
C ASP A 239 -1.22 19.57 3.86
N LYS A 240 -1.30 18.29 4.25
CA LYS A 240 -0.20 17.33 4.12
C LYS A 240 -0.23 16.65 2.76
N ARG A 241 0.91 16.68 2.05
CA ARG A 241 1.05 15.90 0.81
C ARG A 241 1.05 14.41 1.11
N VAL A 242 0.36 13.66 0.27
CA VAL A 242 0.40 12.20 0.31
C VAL A 242 1.60 11.72 -0.50
N PHE A 243 2.37 10.79 0.04
CA PHE A 243 3.42 10.10 -0.67
C PHE A 243 3.16 8.60 -0.63
N LEU A 244 2.84 8.04 -1.79
CA LEU A 244 2.62 6.60 -1.98
C LEU A 244 3.72 6.03 -2.86
N LEU A 245 4.23 4.88 -2.49
CA LEU A 245 5.05 4.02 -3.33
C LEU A 245 4.25 2.73 -3.60
N THR A 246 4.11 2.37 -4.86
CA THR A 246 3.45 1.13 -5.28
C THR A 246 4.26 0.42 -6.35
N ARG A 247 4.13 -0.89 -6.48
CA ARG A 247 4.78 -1.67 -7.54
C ARG A 247 4.08 -1.53 -8.89
N SER A 248 2.86 -1.03 -8.89
CA SER A 248 2.01 -0.90 -10.09
C SER A 248 2.01 0.51 -10.61
N GLY A 249 1.91 0.66 -11.93
CA GLY A 249 1.89 1.94 -12.61
C GLY A 249 0.77 2.03 -13.63
N PHE A 250 0.08 3.18 -13.64
CA PHE A 250 -0.98 3.51 -14.58
C PHE A 250 -0.74 4.88 -15.19
N ALA A 251 -1.40 5.18 -16.31
CA ALA A 251 -1.41 6.54 -16.84
C ALA A 251 -1.98 7.51 -15.79
N GLY A 252 -1.28 8.61 -15.54
CA GLY A 252 -1.71 9.58 -14.54
C GLY A 252 -1.19 9.34 -13.12
N LEU A 253 -0.17 8.52 -12.96
CA LEU A 253 0.48 8.23 -11.67
C LEU A 253 1.26 9.42 -11.08
N GLN A 254 1.49 10.46 -11.83
CA GLN A 254 2.29 11.60 -11.41
C GLN A 254 1.66 12.43 -10.28
#